data_c6c49c82e6ff385ab0421284117903e6
#
_entry.id   c6c49c82e6ff385ab0421284117903e6
#
_cell.length_a   1.000
_cell.length_b   1.000
_cell.length_c   1.000
_cell.angle_alpha   90.00
_cell.angle_beta   90.00
_cell.angle_gamma   90.00
#
_symmetry.space_group_name_H-M   'P 1'
#
loop_
_entity.id
_entity.type
_entity.pdbx_description
1 polymer ?
#
loop_
_entity_poly.entity_id
_entity_poly.type
_entity_poly.pdbx_seq_one_letter_code
_entity_poly.pdbx_strand_id
1 'polypeptide(L)'
;MEAKMFCYQCQETMKGTGCILKGVCGKESHTAKAMDLLMFVVRGISVVTDEFRNAGHPVAAEVNRFVVDALFCTITNANFDDESILNRVDKGMALRNRLIEEAKEKGISLPEIDELQWQGGRDEYASKAESVGVLREPDIDLRSLKELMTYGLKGMAAYLEHAMRLGYDDASIHTFMQHALAATATKSLPAGEWVKMVLQTGEYGVKTMALLDKANIERYGNPEMTKVNIGVGKRPGILISGHDLKDMEELLKQTEGTGVDVYTHSEMLPAHYYPAFKKYSHFVGNYGNAWWKQREEFTTFNGPILFTTNCIVPPLANAEYKERMFTTNSTGYPGCKYIQADAEGRKDFSEIIEIAKQCQPPTEIERGEIIGGFAHNQVLQLADKVVDAVKSGAIRRFVVMAGCDGRMKGRDYYTEFAKALPKDTVILTAGCAKYRYNKLPLGDINGIPRVLDAGQCNDSYSLAVIAMKLKEVFELNDINELPIVYNIAWYEQKAVIVLLALLSLGVKKIHLGPTLPAFLSPNVAKVLVDTFQIGTISDVEDDLKMFQLS
;
A
#
# COMPACT_ATOMS: atom_id res chain seq x y z
N MET A 1 7.68 1.79 33.05
CA MET A 1 6.67 0.88 32.48
C MET A 1 7.43 -0.03 31.55
N GLU A 2 7.39 -1.32 31.79
CA GLU A 2 8.11 -2.31 30.97
C GLU A 2 7.50 -2.39 29.58
N ALA A 3 8.36 -2.45 28.54
CA ALA A 3 7.90 -2.55 27.16
C ALA A 3 7.29 -3.94 26.90
N LYS A 4 6.10 -3.98 26.32
CA LYS A 4 5.39 -5.23 25.96
C LYS A 4 5.54 -5.61 24.49
N MET A 5 5.98 -4.69 23.65
CA MET A 5 6.22 -4.85 22.21
C MET A 5 7.17 -3.75 21.74
N PHE A 6 7.63 -3.83 20.50
CA PHE A 6 8.21 -2.70 19.80
C PHE A 6 7.76 -2.69 18.34
N CYS A 7 7.24 -1.56 17.87
CA CYS A 7 6.87 -1.39 16.45
C CYS A 7 6.98 0.08 16.05
N TYR A 8 7.67 0.37 14.95
CA TYR A 8 7.81 1.73 14.39
C TYR A 8 7.64 1.78 12.86
N GLN A 9 6.93 0.77 12.30
CA GLN A 9 6.82 0.60 10.84
C GLN A 9 5.90 1.59 10.13
N CYS A 10 5.12 2.42 10.84
CA CYS A 10 4.20 3.39 10.24
C CYS A 10 4.45 4.82 10.73
N GLN A 11 3.92 5.80 10.00
CA GLN A 11 4.11 7.22 10.31
C GLN A 11 3.46 7.63 11.64
N GLU A 12 2.34 7.01 12.03
CA GLU A 12 1.64 7.31 13.28
C GLU A 12 2.23 6.60 14.51
N THR A 13 3.43 6.02 14.40
CA THR A 13 4.05 5.35 15.55
C THR A 13 4.20 6.29 16.74
N MET A 14 4.07 5.75 17.96
CA MET A 14 4.00 6.52 19.20
C MET A 14 5.17 7.51 19.30
N LYS A 15 4.84 8.80 19.37
CA LYS A 15 5.80 9.92 19.50
C LYS A 15 6.91 9.95 18.43
N GLY A 16 6.73 9.25 17.30
CA GLY A 16 7.78 9.12 16.27
C GLY A 16 8.99 8.30 16.72
N THR A 17 8.87 7.47 17.75
CA THR A 17 9.98 6.67 18.29
C THR A 17 9.71 5.17 18.33
N GLY A 18 8.46 4.77 18.48
CA GLY A 18 8.03 3.37 18.54
C GLY A 18 6.87 3.13 19.49
N CYS A 19 5.98 2.21 19.11
CA CYS A 19 4.92 1.71 19.97
C CYS A 19 5.49 0.62 20.89
N ILE A 20 5.38 0.79 22.20
CA ILE A 20 5.97 -0.11 23.21
C ILE A 20 4.95 -0.86 24.07
N LEU A 21 3.69 -0.44 24.09
CA LEU A 21 2.63 -1.08 24.90
C LEU A 21 1.52 -1.65 24.00
N LYS A 22 1.08 -0.83 23.06
CA LYS A 22 0.03 -1.10 22.07
C LYS A 22 0.28 -0.21 20.85
N GLY A 23 -0.02 -0.71 19.67
CA GLY A 23 0.07 0.08 18.45
C GLY A 23 -0.92 1.26 18.45
N VAL A 24 -0.48 2.45 18.00
CA VAL A 24 -1.38 3.59 17.75
C VAL A 24 -2.46 3.20 16.72
N CYS A 25 -2.13 2.32 15.79
CA CYS A 25 -3.07 1.71 14.83
C CYS A 25 -4.14 0.83 15.49
N GLY A 26 -3.99 0.47 16.76
CA GLY A 26 -4.88 -0.41 17.51
C GLY A 26 -4.43 -1.86 17.62
N LYS A 27 -3.26 -2.24 17.07
CA LYS A 27 -2.68 -3.57 17.24
C LYS A 27 -2.29 -3.82 18.68
N GLU A 28 -2.70 -4.97 19.23
CA GLU A 28 -2.30 -5.41 20.55
C GLU A 28 -0.85 -5.92 20.54
N SER A 29 -0.23 -6.02 21.73
CA SER A 29 1.18 -6.43 21.83
C SER A 29 1.40 -7.87 21.36
N HIS A 30 0.48 -8.79 21.68
CA HIS A 30 0.55 -10.18 21.24
C HIS A 30 0.42 -10.31 19.71
N THR A 31 -0.45 -9.51 19.08
CA THR A 31 -0.57 -9.46 17.61
C THR A 31 0.73 -8.98 16.95
N ALA A 32 1.35 -7.92 17.50
CA ALA A 32 2.62 -7.41 16.97
C ALA A 32 3.75 -8.44 17.10
N LYS A 33 3.82 -9.15 18.23
CA LYS A 33 4.78 -10.23 18.46
C LYS A 33 4.56 -11.44 17.55
N ALA A 34 3.30 -11.83 17.31
CA ALA A 34 2.97 -12.87 16.34
C ALA A 34 3.44 -12.51 14.92
N MET A 35 3.35 -11.22 14.54
CA MET A 35 3.90 -10.74 13.27
C MET A 35 5.43 -10.82 13.23
N ASP A 36 6.13 -10.47 14.32
CA ASP A 36 7.59 -10.59 14.40
C ASP A 36 8.03 -12.06 14.25
N LEU A 37 7.30 -12.98 14.89
CA LEU A 37 7.53 -14.42 14.76
C LEU A 37 7.28 -14.92 13.32
N LEU A 38 6.21 -14.45 12.68
CA LEU A 38 5.95 -14.78 11.27
C LEU A 38 7.10 -14.28 10.37
N MET A 39 7.59 -13.06 10.59
CA MET A 39 8.74 -12.53 9.84
C MET A 39 10.03 -13.33 10.08
N PHE A 40 10.24 -13.85 11.30
CA PHE A 40 11.35 -14.75 11.59
C PHE A 40 11.26 -16.04 10.77
N VAL A 41 10.08 -16.66 10.72
CA VAL A 41 9.84 -17.89 9.92
C VAL A 41 10.03 -17.60 8.41
N VAL A 42 9.52 -16.48 7.91
CA VAL A 42 9.65 -16.08 6.50
C VAL A 42 11.11 -15.85 6.11
N ARG A 43 11.92 -15.26 7.01
CA ARG A 43 13.38 -15.14 6.79
C ARG A 43 14.04 -16.52 6.68
N GLY A 44 13.67 -17.47 7.54
CA GLY A 44 14.16 -18.85 7.45
C GLY A 44 13.80 -19.53 6.11
N ILE A 45 12.54 -19.42 5.67
CA ILE A 45 12.12 -19.92 4.34
C ILE A 45 12.96 -19.26 3.24
N SER A 46 13.16 -17.95 3.33
CA SER A 46 13.90 -17.19 2.33
C SER A 46 15.37 -17.59 2.24
N VAL A 47 16.00 -17.94 3.36
CA VAL A 47 17.37 -18.49 3.38
C VAL A 47 17.44 -19.80 2.61
N VAL A 48 16.54 -20.76 2.88
CA VAL A 48 16.54 -22.04 2.18
C VAL A 48 16.28 -21.85 0.68
N THR A 49 15.35 -20.98 0.31
CA THR A 49 15.03 -20.75 -1.11
C THR A 49 16.11 -19.99 -1.85
N ASP A 50 16.86 -19.13 -1.16
CA ASP A 50 18.04 -18.46 -1.73
C ASP A 50 19.13 -19.48 -2.03
N GLU A 51 19.41 -20.43 -1.12
CA GLU A 51 20.37 -21.49 -1.34
C GLU A 51 19.91 -22.48 -2.44
N PHE A 52 18.61 -22.75 -2.56
CA PHE A 52 18.10 -23.52 -3.70
C PHE A 52 18.44 -22.87 -5.03
N ARG A 53 18.20 -21.55 -5.16
CA ARG A 53 18.49 -20.82 -6.38
C ARG A 53 20.00 -20.74 -6.65
N ASN A 54 20.82 -20.55 -5.61
CA ASN A 54 22.28 -20.55 -5.71
C ASN A 54 22.80 -21.92 -6.23
N ALA A 55 22.14 -23.00 -5.87
CA ALA A 55 22.43 -24.37 -6.36
C ALA A 55 21.75 -24.71 -7.70
N GLY A 56 21.05 -23.74 -8.34
CA GLY A 56 20.39 -23.94 -9.63
C GLY A 56 19.04 -24.69 -9.56
N HIS A 57 18.43 -24.79 -8.38
CA HIS A 57 17.13 -25.44 -8.21
C HIS A 57 15.96 -24.44 -8.21
N PRO A 58 14.84 -24.79 -8.86
CA PRO A 58 13.65 -23.95 -8.83
C PRO A 58 12.98 -23.95 -7.45
N VAL A 59 12.25 -22.89 -7.16
CA VAL A 59 11.38 -22.77 -5.98
C VAL A 59 9.92 -22.90 -6.41
N ALA A 60 9.15 -23.74 -5.71
CA ALA A 60 7.75 -23.99 -6.03
C ALA A 60 6.90 -22.71 -5.87
N ALA A 61 5.90 -22.54 -6.74
CA ALA A 61 5.02 -21.37 -6.74
C ALA A 61 4.27 -21.18 -5.42
N GLU A 62 3.92 -22.26 -4.72
CA GLU A 62 3.27 -22.20 -3.41
C GLU A 62 4.13 -21.50 -2.34
N VAL A 63 5.47 -21.71 -2.40
CA VAL A 63 6.43 -21.07 -1.49
C VAL A 63 6.45 -19.57 -1.74
N ASN A 64 6.52 -19.18 -3.01
CA ASN A 64 6.48 -17.77 -3.42
C ASN A 64 5.18 -17.08 -2.95
N ARG A 65 4.03 -17.72 -3.14
CA ARG A 65 2.72 -17.21 -2.68
C ARG A 65 2.67 -17.08 -1.17
N PHE A 66 3.20 -18.07 -0.43
CA PHE A 66 3.23 -18.00 1.03
C PHE A 66 4.07 -16.81 1.53
N VAL A 67 5.25 -16.59 0.96
CA VAL A 67 6.11 -15.44 1.34
C VAL A 67 5.39 -14.12 1.08
N VAL A 68 4.74 -13.97 -0.07
CA VAL A 68 3.99 -12.75 -0.43
C VAL A 68 2.82 -12.53 0.54
N ASP A 69 1.98 -13.54 0.82
CA ASP A 69 0.86 -13.43 1.77
C ASP A 69 1.34 -13.10 3.18
N ALA A 70 2.40 -13.76 3.65
CA ALA A 70 2.96 -13.54 4.97
C ALA A 70 3.51 -12.11 5.14
N LEU A 71 4.21 -11.57 4.14
CA LEU A 71 4.66 -10.19 4.13
C LEU A 71 3.47 -9.22 4.14
N PHE A 72 2.49 -9.46 3.26
CA PHE A 72 1.33 -8.58 3.13
C PHE A 72 0.48 -8.55 4.40
N CYS A 73 0.23 -9.69 5.06
CA CYS A 73 -0.57 -9.71 6.29
C CYS A 73 0.08 -8.92 7.44
N THR A 74 1.40 -8.69 7.40
CA THR A 74 2.15 -7.95 8.42
C THR A 74 2.25 -6.46 8.18
N ILE A 75 1.70 -5.90 7.09
CA ILE A 75 1.69 -4.45 6.89
C ILE A 75 0.75 -3.76 7.91
N THR A 76 0.91 -2.45 8.02
CA THR A 76 0.09 -1.65 8.93
C THR A 76 -1.39 -1.76 8.57
N ASN A 77 -2.25 -1.98 9.55
CA ASN A 77 -3.71 -2.02 9.44
C ASN A 77 -4.28 -3.09 8.48
N ALA A 78 -3.54 -4.16 8.21
CA ALA A 78 -4.03 -5.27 7.40
C ALA A 78 -4.69 -6.35 8.24
N ASN A 79 -3.97 -6.92 9.20
CA ASN A 79 -4.46 -8.05 9.99
C ASN A 79 -4.32 -7.77 11.50
N PHE A 80 -5.42 -7.95 12.24
CA PHE A 80 -5.54 -7.80 13.68
C PHE A 80 -5.93 -9.11 14.36
N ASP A 81 -6.09 -10.18 13.58
CA ASP A 81 -6.52 -11.49 14.06
C ASP A 81 -5.29 -12.37 14.36
N ASP A 82 -5.05 -12.61 15.65
CA ASP A 82 -3.92 -13.39 16.11
C ASP A 82 -3.93 -14.80 15.56
N GLU A 83 -5.10 -15.46 15.56
CA GLU A 83 -5.22 -16.83 15.05
C GLU A 83 -4.91 -16.89 13.56
N SER A 84 -5.34 -15.90 12.79
CA SER A 84 -5.00 -15.78 11.37
C SER A 84 -3.49 -15.69 11.16
N ILE A 85 -2.78 -14.95 12.02
CA ILE A 85 -1.32 -14.78 11.94
C ILE A 85 -0.61 -16.06 12.43
N LEU A 86 -1.03 -16.62 13.57
CA LEU A 86 -0.44 -17.83 14.13
C LEU A 86 -0.63 -19.06 13.20
N ASN A 87 -1.76 -19.17 12.51
CA ASN A 87 -1.97 -20.18 11.48
C ASN A 87 -0.98 -20.03 10.31
N ARG A 88 -0.56 -18.79 9.98
CA ARG A 88 0.51 -18.57 9.00
C ARG A 88 1.88 -18.96 9.56
N VAL A 89 2.12 -18.74 10.86
CA VAL A 89 3.35 -19.24 11.51
C VAL A 89 3.41 -20.78 11.41
N ASP A 90 2.33 -21.50 11.76
CA ASP A 90 2.27 -22.96 11.66
C ASP A 90 2.54 -23.46 10.24
N LYS A 91 1.87 -22.88 9.25
CA LYS A 91 2.09 -23.20 7.83
C LYS A 91 3.52 -22.91 7.39
N GLY A 92 4.06 -21.77 7.81
CA GLY A 92 5.43 -21.37 7.49
C GLY A 92 6.47 -22.29 8.11
N MET A 93 6.27 -22.71 9.37
CA MET A 93 7.13 -23.69 10.04
C MET A 93 7.13 -25.04 9.31
N ALA A 94 5.95 -25.55 8.97
CA ALA A 94 5.81 -26.79 8.21
C ALA A 94 6.49 -26.69 6.84
N LEU A 95 6.27 -25.57 6.14
CA LEU A 95 6.88 -25.30 4.83
C LEU A 95 8.40 -25.21 4.91
N ARG A 96 8.93 -24.43 5.87
CA ARG A 96 10.36 -24.30 6.12
C ARG A 96 11.01 -25.67 6.39
N ASN A 97 10.41 -26.46 7.26
CA ASN A 97 10.94 -27.77 7.64
C ASN A 97 10.97 -28.72 6.44
N ARG A 98 9.91 -28.75 5.62
CA ARG A 98 9.89 -29.52 4.37
C ARG A 98 11.03 -29.08 3.43
N LEU A 99 11.24 -27.77 3.27
CA LEU A 99 12.32 -27.25 2.42
C LEU A 99 13.72 -27.59 2.95
N ILE A 100 13.91 -27.62 4.27
CA ILE A 100 15.17 -28.05 4.90
C ILE A 100 15.46 -29.52 4.59
N GLU A 101 14.46 -30.41 4.70
CA GLU A 101 14.65 -31.81 4.34
C GLU A 101 14.92 -32.00 2.84
N GLU A 102 14.22 -31.26 1.99
CA GLU A 102 14.49 -31.24 0.54
C GLU A 102 15.91 -30.75 0.21
N ALA A 103 16.41 -29.75 0.94
CA ALA A 103 17.80 -29.28 0.82
C ALA A 103 18.81 -30.39 1.14
N LYS A 104 18.57 -31.13 2.24
CA LYS A 104 19.41 -32.29 2.62
C LYS A 104 19.43 -33.38 1.54
N GLU A 105 18.26 -33.74 1.02
CA GLU A 105 18.14 -34.72 -0.07
C GLU A 105 18.89 -34.29 -1.33
N LYS A 106 18.93 -33.01 -1.62
CA LYS A 106 19.67 -32.43 -2.76
C LYS A 106 21.13 -32.16 -2.47
N GLY A 107 21.62 -32.38 -1.26
CA GLY A 107 22.99 -32.09 -0.86
C GLY A 107 23.32 -30.59 -0.78
N ILE A 108 22.30 -29.73 -0.59
CA ILE A 108 22.46 -28.28 -0.44
C ILE A 108 22.83 -27.99 1.01
N SER A 109 23.96 -27.32 1.23
CA SER A 109 24.39 -26.91 2.55
C SER A 109 23.59 -25.67 3.00
N LEU A 110 23.05 -25.71 4.21
CA LEU A 110 22.33 -24.58 4.81
C LEU A 110 23.16 -24.00 5.97
N PRO A 111 23.07 -22.67 6.24
CA PRO A 111 23.77 -22.06 7.35
C PRO A 111 23.17 -22.49 8.70
N GLU A 112 24.00 -22.51 9.74
CA GLU A 112 23.58 -22.79 11.12
C GLU A 112 23.09 -21.48 11.77
N ILE A 113 21.82 -21.15 11.57
CA ILE A 113 21.17 -19.96 12.12
C ILE A 113 19.88 -20.31 12.86
N ASP A 114 19.49 -19.45 13.77
CA ASP A 114 18.30 -19.63 14.62
C ASP A 114 17.01 -19.76 13.80
N GLU A 115 16.89 -19.02 12.69
CA GLU A 115 15.75 -19.10 11.77
C GLU A 115 15.54 -20.49 11.15
N LEU A 116 16.58 -21.32 11.09
CA LEU A 116 16.51 -22.69 10.57
C LEU A 116 16.50 -23.76 11.66
N GLN A 117 17.10 -23.46 12.82
CA GLN A 117 17.28 -24.45 13.91
C GLN A 117 16.08 -24.50 14.86
N TRP A 118 15.40 -23.39 15.11
CA TRP A 118 14.30 -23.34 16.05
C TRP A 118 13.08 -24.14 15.56
N GLN A 119 12.57 -25.07 16.43
CA GLN A 119 11.51 -26.03 16.13
C GLN A 119 10.35 -25.99 17.16
N GLY A 120 10.26 -24.90 17.95
CA GLY A 120 9.22 -24.78 18.99
C GLY A 120 7.81 -24.77 18.43
N GLY A 121 6.86 -25.28 19.21
CA GLY A 121 5.44 -25.27 18.92
C GLY A 121 4.71 -24.03 19.42
N ARG A 122 3.37 -24.02 19.31
CA ARG A 122 2.50 -22.88 19.69
C ARG A 122 2.66 -22.45 21.14
N ASP A 123 2.98 -23.32 22.05
CA ASP A 123 3.26 -23.05 23.46
C ASP A 123 4.55 -22.23 23.69
N GLU A 124 5.48 -22.30 22.74
CA GLU A 124 6.73 -21.54 22.75
C GLU A 124 6.68 -20.24 21.92
N TYR A 125 5.64 -20.02 21.07
CA TYR A 125 5.58 -18.90 20.15
C TYR A 125 5.69 -17.54 20.85
N ALA A 126 4.99 -17.35 21.97
CA ALA A 126 5.04 -16.10 22.73
C ALA A 126 6.44 -15.82 23.28
N SER A 127 7.13 -16.85 23.79
CA SER A 127 8.50 -16.76 24.32
C SER A 127 9.49 -16.46 23.18
N LYS A 128 9.38 -17.14 22.04
CA LYS A 128 10.26 -16.92 20.89
C LYS A 128 10.11 -15.50 20.33
N ALA A 129 8.89 -15.02 20.25
CA ALA A 129 8.58 -13.69 19.71
C ALA A 129 9.26 -12.54 20.49
N GLU A 130 9.60 -12.73 21.79
CA GLU A 130 10.34 -11.73 22.58
C GLU A 130 11.74 -11.46 22.03
N SER A 131 12.38 -12.43 21.37
CA SER A 131 13.78 -12.37 20.96
C SER A 131 13.97 -12.07 19.46
N VAL A 132 12.91 -12.15 18.65
CA VAL A 132 13.04 -12.11 17.17
C VAL A 132 12.51 -10.82 16.52
N GLY A 133 12.03 -9.86 17.31
CA GLY A 133 11.51 -8.59 16.82
C GLY A 133 12.59 -7.63 16.32
N VAL A 134 12.16 -6.44 15.94
CA VAL A 134 13.00 -5.39 15.35
C VAL A 134 14.26 -5.07 16.18
N LEU A 135 14.15 -5.06 17.50
CA LEU A 135 15.25 -4.71 18.41
C LEU A 135 16.33 -5.78 18.53
N ARG A 136 16.19 -6.95 17.89
CA ARG A 136 17.22 -7.98 17.84
C ARG A 136 18.53 -7.52 17.16
N GLU A 137 18.43 -6.51 16.27
CA GLU A 137 19.59 -5.86 15.69
C GLU A 137 19.99 -4.67 16.56
N PRO A 138 21.11 -4.75 17.33
CA PRO A 138 21.51 -3.69 18.25
C PRO A 138 22.09 -2.46 17.55
N ASP A 139 22.74 -2.63 16.40
CA ASP A 139 23.27 -1.52 15.62
C ASP A 139 22.13 -0.73 14.99
N ILE A 140 21.98 0.53 15.38
CA ILE A 140 20.86 1.37 14.96
C ILE A 140 20.86 1.69 13.46
N ASP A 141 22.03 1.82 12.85
CA ASP A 141 22.16 2.14 11.42
C ASP A 141 21.88 0.90 10.58
N LEU A 142 22.44 -0.23 10.98
CA LEU A 142 22.18 -1.51 10.33
C LEU A 142 20.71 -1.90 10.46
N ARG A 143 20.13 -1.75 11.67
CA ARG A 143 18.69 -1.95 11.90
C ARG A 143 17.86 -1.06 10.99
N SER A 144 18.19 0.23 10.89
CA SER A 144 17.50 1.18 10.02
C SER A 144 17.50 0.75 8.55
N LEU A 145 18.64 0.32 8.01
CA LEU A 145 18.74 -0.16 6.63
C LEU A 145 17.98 -1.46 6.39
N LYS A 146 18.10 -2.44 7.32
CA LYS A 146 17.36 -3.71 7.25
C LYS A 146 15.85 -3.50 7.30
N GLU A 147 15.37 -2.62 8.19
CA GLU A 147 13.94 -2.36 8.33
C GLU A 147 13.39 -1.51 7.18
N LEU A 148 14.13 -0.50 6.69
CA LEU A 148 13.75 0.26 5.49
C LEU A 148 13.56 -0.67 4.29
N MET A 149 14.50 -1.61 4.07
CA MET A 149 14.39 -2.62 3.04
C MET A 149 13.20 -3.57 3.28
N THR A 150 13.07 -4.12 4.50
CA THR A 150 11.99 -5.03 4.86
C THR A 150 10.62 -4.39 4.66
N TYR A 151 10.45 -3.13 5.04
CA TYR A 151 9.19 -2.40 4.84
C TYR A 151 8.92 -2.12 3.36
N GLY A 152 9.94 -1.83 2.58
CA GLY A 152 9.83 -1.79 1.12
C GLY A 152 9.36 -3.13 0.54
N LEU A 153 9.95 -4.25 0.97
CA LEU A 153 9.55 -5.60 0.54
C LEU A 153 8.11 -5.95 0.94
N LYS A 154 7.65 -5.53 2.12
CA LYS A 154 6.24 -5.70 2.54
C LYS A 154 5.29 -4.93 1.61
N GLY A 155 5.62 -3.70 1.25
CA GLY A 155 4.85 -2.90 0.30
C GLY A 155 4.85 -3.51 -1.11
N MET A 156 6.00 -4.01 -1.56
CA MET A 156 6.16 -4.74 -2.82
C MET A 156 5.28 -6.00 -2.85
N ALA A 157 5.27 -6.78 -1.77
CA ALA A 157 4.45 -7.98 -1.65
C ALA A 157 2.95 -7.68 -1.77
N ALA A 158 2.48 -6.55 -1.21
CA ALA A 158 1.09 -6.14 -1.34
C ALA A 158 0.69 -5.88 -2.81
N TYR A 159 1.54 -5.24 -3.59
CA TYR A 159 1.29 -5.01 -5.02
C TYR A 159 1.43 -6.29 -5.85
N LEU A 160 2.42 -7.12 -5.54
CA LEU A 160 2.65 -8.37 -6.24
C LEU A 160 1.47 -9.35 -6.04
N GLU A 161 0.90 -9.40 -4.85
CA GLU A 161 -0.25 -10.26 -4.55
C GLU A 161 -1.44 -9.95 -5.47
N HIS A 162 -1.74 -8.66 -5.70
CA HIS A 162 -2.81 -8.27 -6.61
C HIS A 162 -2.54 -8.70 -8.06
N ALA A 163 -1.30 -8.56 -8.54
CA ALA A 163 -0.92 -9.04 -9.87
C ALA A 163 -1.05 -10.56 -9.97
N MET A 164 -0.56 -11.30 -8.98
CA MET A 164 -0.64 -12.78 -8.93
C MET A 164 -2.09 -13.27 -8.93
N ARG A 165 -3.01 -12.58 -8.25
CA ARG A 165 -4.43 -12.91 -8.25
C ARG A 165 -5.08 -12.72 -9.63
N LEU A 166 -4.54 -11.87 -10.47
CA LEU A 166 -4.95 -11.68 -11.85
C LEU A 166 -4.23 -12.62 -12.84
N GLY A 167 -3.35 -13.48 -12.33
CA GLY A 167 -2.59 -14.44 -13.14
C GLY A 167 -1.28 -13.89 -13.70
N TYR A 168 -0.81 -12.74 -13.21
CA TYR A 168 0.46 -12.13 -13.61
C TYR A 168 1.51 -12.36 -12.54
N ASP A 169 2.64 -12.89 -12.93
CA ASP A 169 3.74 -13.21 -12.00
C ASP A 169 5.10 -12.97 -12.68
N ASP A 170 6.13 -12.73 -11.88
CA ASP A 170 7.52 -12.56 -12.35
C ASP A 170 8.50 -13.20 -11.36
N ALA A 171 9.12 -14.29 -11.78
CA ALA A 171 10.06 -15.06 -10.97
C ALA A 171 11.22 -14.22 -10.42
N SER A 172 11.66 -13.18 -11.13
CA SER A 172 12.77 -12.33 -10.68
C SER A 172 12.40 -11.48 -9.47
N ILE A 173 11.11 -11.09 -9.33
CA ILE A 173 10.63 -10.32 -8.17
C ILE A 173 10.68 -11.22 -6.93
N HIS A 174 10.19 -12.45 -7.01
CA HIS A 174 10.28 -13.42 -5.91
C HIS A 174 11.72 -13.74 -5.54
N THR A 175 12.59 -13.92 -6.54
CA THR A 175 14.01 -14.19 -6.33
C THR A 175 14.66 -13.05 -5.55
N PHE A 176 14.49 -11.82 -5.99
CA PHE A 176 15.05 -10.66 -5.29
C PHE A 176 14.46 -10.51 -3.87
N MET A 177 13.14 -10.61 -3.73
CA MET A 177 12.45 -10.47 -2.44
C MET A 177 13.00 -11.46 -1.41
N GLN A 178 13.12 -12.73 -1.77
CA GLN A 178 13.61 -13.78 -0.87
C GLN A 178 15.11 -13.66 -0.64
N HIS A 179 15.91 -13.27 -1.64
CA HIS A 179 17.33 -12.96 -1.47
C HIS A 179 17.55 -11.82 -0.46
N ALA A 180 16.81 -10.73 -0.59
CA ALA A 180 16.89 -9.60 0.33
C ALA A 180 16.48 -9.97 1.77
N LEU A 181 15.41 -10.77 1.93
CA LEU A 181 15.00 -11.29 3.24
C LEU A 181 16.05 -12.23 3.85
N ALA A 182 16.61 -13.16 3.06
CA ALA A 182 17.69 -14.05 3.47
C ALA A 182 18.92 -13.25 3.96
N ALA A 183 19.27 -12.19 3.25
CA ALA A 183 20.39 -11.33 3.63
C ALA A 183 20.21 -10.72 5.02
N THR A 184 18.97 -10.38 5.43
CA THR A 184 18.71 -9.82 6.79
C THR A 184 19.00 -10.80 7.91
N ALA A 185 18.97 -12.11 7.64
CA ALA A 185 19.23 -13.19 8.61
C ALA A 185 20.70 -13.67 8.59
N THR A 186 21.34 -13.67 7.43
CA THR A 186 22.62 -14.40 7.24
C THR A 186 23.82 -13.53 6.98
N LYS A 187 23.64 -12.29 6.46
CA LYS A 187 24.77 -11.52 5.95
C LYS A 187 25.19 -10.39 6.88
N SER A 188 26.51 -10.34 7.12
CA SER A 188 27.17 -9.15 7.65
C SER A 188 27.76 -8.39 6.47
N LEU A 189 26.99 -7.46 5.90
CA LEU A 189 27.39 -6.63 4.77
C LEU A 189 27.88 -5.26 5.25
N PRO A 190 28.85 -4.64 4.57
CA PRO A 190 29.17 -3.23 4.78
C PRO A 190 27.96 -2.34 4.51
N ALA A 191 27.87 -1.18 5.17
CA ALA A 191 26.75 -0.24 5.03
C ALA A 191 26.46 0.13 3.57
N GLY A 192 27.49 0.32 2.73
CA GLY A 192 27.33 0.62 1.31
C GLY A 192 26.61 -0.48 0.51
N GLU A 193 26.82 -1.74 0.85
CA GLU A 193 26.11 -2.86 0.18
C GLU A 193 24.64 -2.93 0.65
N TRP A 194 24.36 -2.62 1.92
CA TRP A 194 22.98 -2.48 2.38
C TRP A 194 22.24 -1.34 1.68
N VAL A 195 22.88 -0.18 1.53
CA VAL A 195 22.30 0.96 0.77
C VAL A 195 21.99 0.55 -0.66
N LYS A 196 22.91 -0.18 -1.32
CA LYS A 196 22.69 -0.70 -2.67
C LYS A 196 21.48 -1.65 -2.74
N MET A 197 21.34 -2.56 -1.79
CA MET A 197 20.21 -3.48 -1.72
C MET A 197 18.88 -2.75 -1.45
N VAL A 198 18.89 -1.69 -0.64
CA VAL A 198 17.73 -0.80 -0.44
C VAL A 198 17.32 -0.14 -1.76
N LEU A 199 18.26 0.38 -2.56
CA LEU A 199 17.97 0.97 -3.87
C LEU A 199 17.46 -0.07 -4.87
N GLN A 200 18.05 -1.28 -4.88
CA GLN A 200 17.53 -2.39 -5.68
C GLN A 200 16.11 -2.78 -5.29
N THR A 201 15.75 -2.67 -4.00
CA THR A 201 14.36 -2.85 -3.58
C THR A 201 13.44 -1.85 -4.30
N GLY A 202 13.88 -0.61 -4.48
CA GLY A 202 13.17 0.40 -5.28
C GLY A 202 13.01 0.01 -6.75
N GLU A 203 14.08 -0.50 -7.39
CA GLU A 203 14.03 -0.97 -8.78
C GLU A 203 13.02 -2.10 -8.97
N TYR A 204 13.02 -3.10 -8.07
CA TYR A 204 12.03 -4.17 -8.10
C TYR A 204 10.62 -3.68 -7.71
N GLY A 205 10.52 -2.61 -6.92
CA GLY A 205 9.27 -1.90 -6.66
C GLY A 205 8.66 -1.30 -7.92
N VAL A 206 9.46 -0.63 -8.77
CA VAL A 206 9.03 -0.15 -10.09
C VAL A 206 8.53 -1.31 -10.94
N LYS A 207 9.32 -2.40 -11.00
CA LYS A 207 8.98 -3.59 -11.77
C LYS A 207 7.66 -4.23 -11.32
N THR A 208 7.44 -4.29 -10.02
CA THR A 208 6.21 -4.86 -9.43
C THR A 208 4.99 -3.99 -9.73
N MET A 209 5.11 -2.67 -9.59
CA MET A 209 4.02 -1.75 -9.93
C MET A 209 3.71 -1.77 -11.42
N ALA A 210 4.73 -1.87 -12.30
CA ALA A 210 4.54 -2.04 -13.74
C ALA A 210 3.80 -3.35 -14.07
N LEU A 211 4.11 -4.44 -13.37
CA LEU A 211 3.42 -5.72 -13.54
C LEU A 211 1.95 -5.62 -13.13
N LEU A 212 1.65 -4.96 -12.02
CA LEU A 212 0.28 -4.75 -11.55
C LEU A 212 -0.50 -3.82 -12.48
N ASP A 213 0.10 -2.73 -12.94
CA ASP A 213 -0.50 -1.81 -13.92
C ASP A 213 -0.88 -2.57 -15.20
N LYS A 214 0.04 -3.38 -15.74
CA LYS A 214 -0.22 -4.24 -16.88
C LYS A 214 -1.39 -5.20 -16.62
N ALA A 215 -1.40 -5.89 -15.47
CA ALA A 215 -2.45 -6.82 -15.10
C ALA A 215 -3.84 -6.17 -15.04
N ASN A 216 -3.90 -4.98 -14.41
CA ASN A 216 -5.14 -4.21 -14.29
C ASN A 216 -5.64 -3.72 -15.66
N ILE A 217 -4.75 -3.16 -16.48
CA ILE A 217 -5.10 -2.62 -17.79
C ILE A 217 -5.56 -3.71 -18.74
N GLU A 218 -4.85 -4.83 -18.80
CA GLU A 218 -5.22 -5.95 -19.69
C GLU A 218 -6.54 -6.60 -19.26
N ARG A 219 -6.86 -6.59 -17.97
CA ARG A 219 -8.10 -7.17 -17.44
C ARG A 219 -9.30 -6.23 -17.50
N TYR A 220 -9.10 -4.95 -17.17
CA TYR A 220 -10.21 -4.01 -16.91
C TYR A 220 -10.25 -2.83 -17.87
N GLY A 221 -9.26 -2.71 -18.74
CA GLY A 221 -9.07 -1.58 -19.66
C GLY A 221 -8.28 -0.45 -19.01
N ASN A 222 -7.83 0.50 -19.82
CA ASN A 222 -7.12 1.69 -19.31
C ASN A 222 -8.09 2.57 -18.51
N PRO A 223 -7.68 3.03 -17.31
CA PRO A 223 -8.43 4.06 -16.60
C PRO A 223 -8.69 5.27 -17.48
N GLU A 224 -9.89 5.80 -17.43
CA GLU A 224 -10.31 6.96 -18.22
C GLU A 224 -10.97 8.02 -17.34
N MET A 225 -10.93 9.28 -17.77
CA MET A 225 -11.54 10.39 -17.06
C MET A 225 -13.00 10.07 -16.74
N THR A 226 -13.33 10.07 -15.47
CA THR A 226 -14.63 9.63 -14.95
C THR A 226 -15.12 10.57 -13.87
N LYS A 227 -16.40 10.96 -13.98
CA LYS A 227 -17.15 11.59 -12.88
C LYS A 227 -17.73 10.48 -12.01
N VAL A 228 -17.36 10.48 -10.75
CA VAL A 228 -17.82 9.50 -9.77
C VAL A 228 -18.81 10.17 -8.82
N ASN A 229 -20.02 9.61 -8.76
CA ASN A 229 -21.03 10.05 -7.80
C ASN A 229 -20.57 9.81 -6.35
N ILE A 230 -20.81 10.77 -5.45
CA ILE A 230 -20.51 10.66 -4.02
C ILE A 230 -21.79 10.69 -3.15
N GLY A 231 -22.97 10.74 -3.77
CA GLY A 231 -24.26 10.55 -3.11
C GLY A 231 -24.65 9.08 -3.05
N VAL A 232 -25.87 8.80 -2.61
CA VAL A 232 -26.41 7.45 -2.41
C VAL A 232 -27.66 7.17 -3.25
N GLY A 233 -27.88 5.90 -3.54
CA GLY A 233 -29.13 5.39 -4.14
C GLY A 233 -30.21 5.09 -3.09
N LYS A 234 -31.27 4.42 -3.53
CA LYS A 234 -32.43 4.07 -2.70
C LYS A 234 -32.47 2.60 -2.29
N ARG A 235 -31.54 1.79 -2.77
CA ARG A 235 -31.47 0.35 -2.50
C ARG A 235 -30.48 0.07 -1.37
N PRO A 236 -30.61 -1.06 -0.66
CA PRO A 236 -29.57 -1.54 0.23
C PRO A 236 -28.25 -1.68 -0.51
N GLY A 237 -27.13 -1.54 0.20
CA GLY A 237 -25.82 -1.55 -0.43
C GLY A 237 -24.77 -2.38 0.31
N ILE A 238 -23.73 -2.75 -0.42
CA ILE A 238 -22.48 -3.31 0.10
C ILE A 238 -21.40 -2.27 -0.10
N LEU A 239 -20.61 -2.01 0.95
CA LEU A 239 -19.45 -1.13 0.90
C LEU A 239 -18.18 -1.98 0.75
N ILE A 240 -17.45 -1.79 -0.32
CA ILE A 240 -16.16 -2.47 -0.55
C ILE A 240 -15.01 -1.49 -0.34
N SER A 241 -14.08 -1.84 0.54
CA SER A 241 -12.90 -1.05 0.89
C SER A 241 -11.62 -1.86 0.69
N GLY A 242 -10.51 -1.18 0.48
CA GLY A 242 -9.21 -1.78 0.17
C GLY A 242 -8.80 -1.53 -1.28
N HIS A 243 -8.08 -2.49 -1.90
CA HIS A 243 -7.42 -2.25 -3.17
C HIS A 243 -7.72 -3.29 -4.25
N ASP A 244 -8.24 -4.47 -3.90
CA ASP A 244 -8.30 -5.61 -4.79
C ASP A 244 -9.41 -5.50 -5.85
N LEU A 245 -9.03 -5.30 -7.10
CA LEU A 245 -9.95 -5.15 -8.22
C LEU A 245 -10.58 -6.49 -8.67
N LYS A 246 -9.95 -7.64 -8.36
CA LYS A 246 -10.56 -8.94 -8.64
C LYS A 246 -11.75 -9.18 -7.71
N ASP A 247 -11.62 -8.83 -6.44
CA ASP A 247 -12.75 -8.89 -5.49
C ASP A 247 -13.88 -7.94 -5.91
N MET A 248 -13.53 -6.75 -6.41
CA MET A 248 -14.51 -5.82 -6.97
C MET A 248 -15.25 -6.42 -8.18
N GLU A 249 -14.52 -7.04 -9.11
CA GLU A 249 -15.11 -7.72 -10.28
C GLU A 249 -16.07 -8.83 -9.86
N GLU A 250 -15.64 -9.70 -8.95
CA GLU A 250 -16.44 -10.84 -8.47
C GLU A 250 -17.68 -10.38 -7.71
N LEU A 251 -17.56 -9.34 -6.87
CA LEU A 251 -18.68 -8.76 -6.15
C LEU A 251 -19.71 -8.15 -7.11
N LEU A 252 -19.28 -7.37 -8.09
CA LEU A 252 -20.18 -6.75 -9.07
C LEU A 252 -20.93 -7.80 -9.91
N LYS A 253 -20.27 -8.88 -10.30
CA LYS A 253 -20.92 -9.99 -11.02
C LYS A 253 -21.98 -10.68 -10.18
N GLN A 254 -21.71 -10.92 -8.90
CA GLN A 254 -22.61 -11.65 -8.01
C GLN A 254 -23.77 -10.80 -7.49
N THR A 255 -23.61 -9.46 -7.44
CA THR A 255 -24.67 -8.52 -7.04
C THR A 255 -25.57 -8.11 -8.19
N GLU A 256 -25.21 -8.38 -9.44
CA GLU A 256 -26.02 -8.01 -10.61
C GLU A 256 -27.42 -8.66 -10.55
N GLY A 257 -28.46 -7.84 -10.70
CA GLY A 257 -29.85 -8.29 -10.66
C GLY A 257 -30.41 -8.63 -9.27
N THR A 258 -29.62 -8.53 -8.20
CA THR A 258 -30.05 -8.90 -6.83
C THR A 258 -30.85 -7.82 -6.11
N GLY A 259 -30.87 -6.58 -6.62
CA GLY A 259 -31.47 -5.43 -5.95
C GLY A 259 -30.56 -4.77 -4.92
N VAL A 260 -29.31 -5.21 -4.81
CA VAL A 260 -28.28 -4.63 -3.92
C VAL A 260 -27.37 -3.73 -4.71
N ASP A 261 -27.10 -2.53 -4.19
CA ASP A 261 -26.14 -1.58 -4.74
C ASP A 261 -24.71 -1.83 -4.21
N VAL A 262 -23.70 -1.44 -4.97
CA VAL A 262 -22.30 -1.52 -4.55
C VAL A 262 -21.69 -0.13 -4.52
N TYR A 263 -21.00 0.17 -3.43
CA TYR A 263 -20.28 1.42 -3.20
C TYR A 263 -18.83 1.14 -2.89
N THR A 264 -17.94 2.00 -3.39
CA THR A 264 -16.53 1.98 -3.01
C THR A 264 -16.28 2.88 -1.79
N HIS A 265 -15.19 2.58 -1.10
CA HIS A 265 -14.66 3.40 -0.01
C HIS A 265 -13.13 3.47 -0.13
N SER A 266 -12.57 4.65 0.18
CA SER A 266 -11.12 4.86 0.28
C SER A 266 -10.39 4.47 -1.01
N GLU A 267 -9.40 3.56 -0.95
CA GLU A 267 -8.59 3.16 -2.11
C GLU A 267 -9.33 2.33 -3.16
N MET A 268 -10.57 1.96 -2.91
CA MET A 268 -11.40 1.31 -3.94
C MET A 268 -12.08 2.31 -4.90
N LEU A 269 -12.09 3.61 -4.59
CA LEU A 269 -12.61 4.67 -5.47
C LEU A 269 -12.13 4.53 -6.92
N PRO A 270 -10.84 4.27 -7.21
CA PRO A 270 -10.37 4.17 -8.59
C PRO A 270 -10.96 3.02 -9.41
N ALA A 271 -11.66 2.05 -8.81
CA ALA A 271 -12.39 1.04 -9.57
C ALA A 271 -13.38 1.67 -10.57
N HIS A 272 -13.96 2.82 -10.22
CA HIS A 272 -14.86 3.56 -11.11
C HIS A 272 -14.21 4.06 -12.40
N TYR A 273 -12.89 4.16 -12.45
CA TYR A 273 -12.17 4.69 -13.62
C TYR A 273 -11.99 3.63 -14.72
N TYR A 274 -12.13 2.35 -14.38
CA TYR A 274 -11.91 1.24 -15.32
C TYR A 274 -13.14 0.97 -16.18
N PRO A 275 -13.00 0.90 -17.53
CA PRO A 275 -14.12 0.65 -18.44
C PRO A 275 -14.92 -0.62 -18.12
N ALA A 276 -14.24 -1.70 -17.69
CA ALA A 276 -14.87 -2.99 -17.43
C ALA A 276 -15.96 -2.95 -16.35
N PHE A 277 -15.90 -1.99 -15.41
CA PHE A 277 -16.86 -1.87 -14.32
C PHE A 277 -18.03 -0.93 -14.64
N LYS A 278 -17.93 -0.06 -15.64
CA LYS A 278 -18.95 0.94 -15.99
C LYS A 278 -20.25 0.36 -16.51
N LYS A 279 -20.26 -0.91 -16.93
CA LYS A 279 -21.46 -1.62 -17.39
C LYS A 279 -22.45 -1.95 -16.27
N TYR A 280 -22.02 -1.96 -15.02
CA TYR A 280 -22.85 -2.35 -13.87
C TYR A 280 -23.63 -1.13 -13.34
N SER A 281 -24.93 -1.08 -13.63
CA SER A 281 -25.81 0.04 -13.21
C SER A 281 -26.02 0.14 -11.69
N HIS A 282 -25.76 -0.95 -10.95
CA HIS A 282 -25.81 -0.99 -9.49
C HIS A 282 -24.48 -0.63 -8.82
N PHE A 283 -23.46 -0.28 -9.58
CA PHE A 283 -22.20 0.31 -9.12
C PHE A 283 -22.37 1.82 -8.99
N VAL A 284 -22.83 2.29 -7.83
CA VAL A 284 -23.46 3.60 -7.66
C VAL A 284 -22.49 4.75 -7.51
N GLY A 285 -21.42 4.55 -6.74
CA GLY A 285 -20.48 5.63 -6.45
C GLY A 285 -19.54 5.32 -5.30
N ASN A 286 -18.83 6.35 -4.84
CA ASN A 286 -17.94 6.28 -3.69
C ASN A 286 -18.63 6.87 -2.45
N TYR A 287 -18.58 6.15 -1.34
CA TYR A 287 -19.12 6.57 -0.08
C TYR A 287 -18.01 6.99 0.88
N GLY A 288 -18.02 8.24 1.30
CA GLY A 288 -17.08 8.76 2.28
C GLY A 288 -15.71 9.12 1.72
N ASN A 289 -14.70 8.99 2.57
CA ASN A 289 -13.38 9.55 2.41
C ASN A 289 -12.25 8.50 2.52
N ALA A 290 -11.08 8.93 3.00
CA ALA A 290 -9.96 8.06 3.28
C ALA A 290 -10.24 7.13 4.47
N TRP A 291 -9.49 6.03 4.54
CA TRP A 291 -9.63 4.93 5.50
C TRP A 291 -9.82 5.35 6.98
N TRP A 292 -9.21 6.44 7.40
CA TRP A 292 -9.24 6.85 8.81
C TRP A 292 -10.61 7.39 9.27
N LYS A 293 -11.52 7.68 8.34
CA LYS A 293 -12.91 8.11 8.58
C LYS A 293 -13.88 6.95 8.81
N GLN A 294 -13.46 5.71 8.73
CA GLN A 294 -14.31 4.51 8.81
C GLN A 294 -15.27 4.51 9.99
N ARG A 295 -14.83 4.93 11.18
CA ARG A 295 -15.69 4.91 12.38
C ARG A 295 -16.94 5.77 12.24
N GLU A 296 -16.83 6.90 11.57
CA GLU A 296 -17.95 7.82 11.34
C GLU A 296 -18.81 7.31 10.17
N GLU A 297 -18.18 7.00 9.07
CA GLU A 297 -18.82 6.69 7.78
C GLU A 297 -19.49 5.30 7.77
N PHE A 298 -18.91 4.30 8.41
CA PHE A 298 -19.50 2.95 8.45
C PHE A 298 -20.72 2.87 9.36
N THR A 299 -20.84 3.75 10.33
CA THR A 299 -22.04 3.86 11.18
C THR A 299 -23.28 4.25 10.35
N THR A 300 -23.09 5.10 9.34
CA THR A 300 -24.19 5.64 8.52
C THR A 300 -24.40 4.86 7.21
N PHE A 301 -23.51 3.93 6.87
CA PHE A 301 -23.66 3.15 5.64
C PHE A 301 -24.83 2.16 5.69
N ASN A 302 -25.16 1.63 6.86
CA ASN A 302 -26.24 0.67 7.16
C ASN A 302 -26.06 -0.75 6.61
N GLY A 303 -25.35 -0.96 5.52
CA GLY A 303 -25.11 -2.25 4.87
C GLY A 303 -23.82 -2.96 5.33
N PRO A 304 -23.54 -4.16 4.79
CA PRO A 304 -22.30 -4.88 5.01
C PRO A 304 -21.08 -4.13 4.45
N ILE A 305 -19.93 -4.39 5.08
CA ILE A 305 -18.63 -3.79 4.73
C ILE A 305 -17.66 -4.91 4.43
N LEU A 306 -17.10 -4.92 3.23
CA LEU A 306 -16.10 -5.88 2.78
C LEU A 306 -14.72 -5.24 2.73
N PHE A 307 -13.79 -5.72 3.56
CA PHE A 307 -12.39 -5.36 3.49
C PHE A 307 -11.63 -6.36 2.62
N THR A 308 -11.10 -5.89 1.52
CA THR A 308 -10.28 -6.71 0.60
C THR A 308 -8.80 -6.68 0.98
N THR A 309 -8.35 -5.55 1.54
CA THR A 309 -6.97 -5.31 1.97
C THR A 309 -6.94 -4.35 3.17
N ASN A 310 -5.77 -3.85 3.53
CA ASN A 310 -5.65 -2.71 4.44
C ASN A 310 -6.34 -1.45 3.82
N CYS A 311 -6.69 -0.39 4.52
CA CYS A 311 -6.42 -0.18 5.94
C CYS A 311 -7.70 -0.42 6.75
N ILE A 312 -7.62 -1.28 7.76
CA ILE A 312 -8.72 -1.47 8.70
C ILE A 312 -8.51 -0.53 9.90
N VAL A 313 -9.55 0.22 10.27
CA VAL A 313 -9.60 0.95 11.55
C VAL A 313 -10.39 0.12 12.54
N PRO A 314 -9.78 -0.33 13.65
CA PRO A 314 -10.50 -1.04 14.69
C PRO A 314 -11.79 -0.31 15.10
N PRO A 315 -12.97 -0.95 15.01
CA PRO A 315 -14.22 -0.35 15.43
C PRO A 315 -14.22 -0.08 16.94
N LEU A 316 -15.02 0.87 17.38
CA LEU A 316 -15.27 1.06 18.80
C LEU A 316 -16.03 -0.16 19.36
N ALA A 317 -15.89 -0.41 20.65
CA ALA A 317 -16.51 -1.57 21.30
C ALA A 317 -18.05 -1.64 21.10
N ASN A 318 -18.69 -0.47 21.03
CA ASN A 318 -20.13 -0.31 20.84
C ASN A 318 -20.52 -0.02 19.37
N ALA A 319 -19.64 -0.22 18.40
CA ALA A 319 -19.94 0.04 17.00
C ALA A 319 -20.87 -1.04 16.44
N GLU A 320 -22.09 -0.65 16.05
CA GLU A 320 -23.11 -1.56 15.50
C GLU A 320 -22.69 -2.20 14.16
N TYR A 321 -21.86 -1.50 13.36
CA TYR A 321 -21.40 -2.02 12.07
C TYR A 321 -20.40 -3.18 12.20
N LYS A 322 -19.86 -3.44 13.39
CA LYS A 322 -18.85 -4.50 13.62
C LYS A 322 -19.36 -5.87 13.17
N GLU A 323 -20.62 -6.18 13.42
CA GLU A 323 -21.25 -7.46 13.04
C GLU A 323 -21.48 -7.59 11.52
N ARG A 324 -21.34 -6.50 10.78
CA ARG A 324 -21.50 -6.42 9.33
C ARG A 324 -20.19 -6.30 8.58
N MET A 325 -19.04 -6.46 9.30
CA MET A 325 -17.71 -6.43 8.72
C MET A 325 -17.30 -7.81 8.24
N PHE A 326 -16.75 -7.85 7.03
CA PHE A 326 -16.20 -9.04 6.38
C PHE A 326 -14.76 -8.77 5.96
N THR A 327 -13.90 -9.78 6.08
CA THR A 327 -12.49 -9.72 5.67
C THR A 327 -12.19 -10.83 4.66
N THR A 328 -11.17 -10.66 3.86
CA THR A 328 -10.68 -11.66 2.91
C THR A 328 -9.19 -11.45 2.62
N ASN A 329 -8.55 -12.32 1.84
CA ASN A 329 -7.13 -12.24 1.48
C ASN A 329 -6.21 -12.24 2.73
N SER A 330 -5.22 -11.33 2.75
CA SER A 330 -4.28 -11.20 3.87
C SER A 330 -4.83 -10.39 5.04
N THR A 331 -6.10 -9.94 4.97
CA THR A 331 -6.71 -9.15 6.05
C THR A 331 -7.36 -10.03 7.12
N GLY A 332 -7.52 -9.49 8.30
CA GLY A 332 -8.21 -10.17 9.40
C GLY A 332 -8.55 -9.20 10.52
N TYR A 333 -9.72 -9.41 11.14
CA TYR A 333 -10.11 -8.70 12.34
C TYR A 333 -10.88 -9.64 13.27
N PRO A 334 -10.58 -9.65 14.60
CA PRO A 334 -11.24 -10.55 15.54
C PRO A 334 -12.77 -10.44 15.51
N GLY A 335 -13.44 -11.58 15.32
CA GLY A 335 -14.90 -11.68 15.26
C GLY A 335 -15.53 -11.27 13.93
N CYS A 336 -14.76 -10.86 12.93
CA CYS A 336 -15.28 -10.66 11.58
C CYS A 336 -15.35 -11.98 10.82
N LYS A 337 -16.36 -12.12 9.97
CA LYS A 337 -16.45 -13.25 9.05
C LYS A 337 -15.37 -13.13 7.98
N TYR A 338 -14.68 -14.21 7.71
CA TYR A 338 -13.66 -14.31 6.68
C TYR A 338 -14.21 -15.01 5.45
N ILE A 339 -14.10 -14.37 4.28
CA ILE A 339 -14.51 -14.94 3.00
C ILE A 339 -13.31 -15.63 2.37
N GLN A 340 -13.35 -16.96 2.38
CA GLN A 340 -12.31 -17.82 1.82
C GLN A 340 -12.44 -17.92 0.30
N ALA A 341 -11.33 -17.91 -0.41
CA ALA A 341 -11.30 -18.28 -1.82
C ALA A 341 -11.34 -19.82 -1.98
N ASP A 342 -11.97 -20.29 -3.05
CA ASP A 342 -11.92 -21.70 -3.46
C ASP A 342 -10.55 -22.09 -4.08
N ALA A 343 -10.42 -23.33 -4.54
CA ALA A 343 -9.18 -23.82 -5.13
C ALA A 343 -8.78 -23.09 -6.41
N GLU A 344 -9.74 -22.51 -7.14
CA GLU A 344 -9.56 -21.71 -8.33
C GLU A 344 -9.35 -20.22 -8.02
N GLY A 345 -9.34 -19.83 -6.75
CA GLY A 345 -9.14 -18.47 -6.27
C GLY A 345 -10.38 -17.59 -6.42
N ARG A 346 -11.59 -18.16 -6.57
CA ARG A 346 -12.88 -17.47 -6.63
C ARG A 346 -13.49 -17.37 -5.25
N LYS A 347 -14.29 -16.34 -5.02
CA LYS A 347 -14.99 -16.12 -3.74
C LYS A 347 -16.49 -16.17 -3.90
N ASP A 348 -17.16 -16.70 -2.91
CA ASP A 348 -18.62 -16.69 -2.79
C ASP A 348 -19.05 -15.52 -1.90
N PHE A 349 -19.73 -14.54 -2.48
CA PHE A 349 -20.28 -13.39 -1.80
C PHE A 349 -21.79 -13.52 -1.50
N SER A 350 -22.39 -14.71 -1.68
CA SER A 350 -23.82 -14.94 -1.46
C SER A 350 -24.28 -14.51 -0.06
N GLU A 351 -23.51 -14.85 0.98
CA GLU A 351 -23.86 -14.50 2.37
C GLU A 351 -23.89 -12.99 2.59
N ILE A 352 -22.91 -12.26 2.12
CA ILE A 352 -22.87 -10.80 2.28
C ILE A 352 -24.01 -10.12 1.49
N ILE A 353 -24.40 -10.69 0.34
CA ILE A 353 -25.51 -10.22 -0.48
C ILE A 353 -26.84 -10.44 0.26
N GLU A 354 -27.05 -11.61 0.84
CA GLU A 354 -28.29 -11.90 1.59
C GLU A 354 -28.43 -11.02 2.84
N ILE A 355 -27.34 -10.74 3.53
CA ILE A 355 -27.31 -9.78 4.64
C ILE A 355 -27.65 -8.36 4.13
N ALA A 356 -27.06 -7.94 3.02
CA ALA A 356 -27.33 -6.61 2.46
C ALA A 356 -28.81 -6.40 2.13
N LYS A 357 -29.51 -7.41 1.59
CA LYS A 357 -30.95 -7.36 1.28
C LYS A 357 -31.83 -7.06 2.50
N GLN A 358 -31.35 -7.35 3.71
CA GLN A 358 -32.07 -7.09 4.96
C GLN A 358 -31.74 -5.72 5.56
N CYS A 359 -30.77 -5.01 5.01
CA CYS A 359 -30.32 -3.73 5.52
C CYS A 359 -31.13 -2.56 4.93
N GLN A 360 -31.09 -1.42 5.62
CA GLN A 360 -31.59 -0.16 5.08
C GLN A 360 -30.60 0.39 4.03
N PRO A 361 -31.06 1.22 3.10
CA PRO A 361 -30.17 1.98 2.22
C PRO A 361 -29.17 2.81 3.02
N PRO A 362 -27.99 3.12 2.44
CA PRO A 362 -27.04 4.03 3.08
C PRO A 362 -27.64 5.40 3.36
N THR A 363 -27.30 5.99 4.50
CA THR A 363 -27.65 7.39 4.81
C THR A 363 -26.73 8.30 3.99
N GLU A 364 -27.32 9.27 3.29
CA GLU A 364 -26.55 10.23 2.51
C GLU A 364 -25.74 11.16 3.42
N ILE A 365 -24.43 11.18 3.27
CA ILE A 365 -23.50 12.04 4.03
C ILE A 365 -22.95 13.20 3.19
N GLU A 366 -22.97 13.07 1.89
CA GLU A 366 -22.52 14.11 0.94
C GLU A 366 -23.22 13.92 -0.41
N ARG A 367 -23.12 14.94 -1.28
CA ARG A 367 -23.69 14.94 -2.64
C ARG A 367 -22.70 15.54 -3.62
N GLY A 368 -22.83 15.17 -4.87
CA GLY A 368 -22.06 15.70 -5.97
C GLY A 368 -21.24 14.65 -6.67
N GLU A 369 -20.20 15.09 -7.35
CA GLU A 369 -19.32 14.24 -8.13
C GLU A 369 -17.87 14.65 -7.88
N ILE A 370 -16.97 13.68 -7.97
CA ILE A 370 -15.51 13.89 -8.04
C ILE A 370 -15.00 13.37 -9.38
N ILE A 371 -13.91 13.95 -9.87
CA ILE A 371 -13.32 13.57 -11.16
C ILE A 371 -11.99 12.88 -10.92
N GLY A 372 -11.76 11.74 -11.58
CA GLY A 372 -10.49 11.02 -11.57
C GLY A 372 -10.31 10.17 -12.83
N GLY A 373 -9.32 9.26 -12.84
CA GLY A 373 -9.02 8.41 -13.97
C GLY A 373 -7.92 8.96 -14.88
N PHE A 374 -7.05 9.81 -14.37
CA PHE A 374 -5.91 10.40 -15.08
C PHE A 374 -4.64 9.55 -14.93
N ALA A 375 -4.75 8.24 -15.20
CA ALA A 375 -3.59 7.37 -15.33
C ALA A 375 -2.78 7.73 -16.60
N HIS A 376 -1.59 7.12 -16.76
CA HIS A 376 -0.65 7.52 -17.82
C HIS A 376 -1.27 7.52 -19.21
N ASN A 377 -2.06 6.50 -19.58
CA ASN A 377 -2.69 6.44 -20.90
C ASN A 377 -3.64 7.63 -21.15
N GLN A 378 -4.48 7.98 -20.17
CA GLN A 378 -5.40 9.11 -20.28
C GLN A 378 -4.66 10.45 -20.36
N VAL A 379 -3.60 10.65 -19.60
CA VAL A 379 -2.80 11.87 -19.64
C VAL A 379 -2.02 11.98 -20.94
N LEU A 380 -1.48 10.87 -21.46
CA LEU A 380 -0.77 10.84 -22.73
C LEU A 380 -1.67 11.14 -23.93
N GLN A 381 -2.96 10.80 -23.87
CA GLN A 381 -3.95 11.24 -24.85
C GLN A 381 -4.19 12.75 -24.84
N LEU A 382 -3.90 13.40 -23.73
CA LEU A 382 -3.97 14.85 -23.57
C LEU A 382 -2.60 15.53 -23.72
N ALA A 383 -1.55 14.78 -24.12
CA ALA A 383 -0.17 15.27 -24.11
C ALA A 383 0.00 16.58 -24.86
N ASP A 384 -0.55 16.73 -26.06
CA ASP A 384 -0.44 17.95 -26.86
C ASP A 384 -1.02 19.15 -26.11
N LYS A 385 -2.20 19.01 -25.48
CA LYS A 385 -2.82 20.07 -24.68
C LYS A 385 -2.00 20.43 -23.45
N VAL A 386 -1.43 19.43 -22.79
CA VAL A 386 -0.59 19.61 -21.61
C VAL A 386 0.72 20.32 -22.00
N VAL A 387 1.36 19.88 -23.09
CA VAL A 387 2.59 20.50 -23.61
C VAL A 387 2.35 21.94 -24.05
N ASP A 388 1.25 22.22 -24.76
CA ASP A 388 0.88 23.59 -25.16
C ASP A 388 0.60 24.47 -23.95
N ALA A 389 -0.08 23.95 -22.93
CA ALA A 389 -0.35 24.69 -21.70
C ALA A 389 0.94 25.01 -20.92
N VAL A 390 1.93 24.11 -20.93
CA VAL A 390 3.25 24.35 -20.33
C VAL A 390 4.05 25.37 -21.16
N LYS A 391 4.12 25.21 -22.48
CA LYS A 391 4.85 26.12 -23.37
C LYS A 391 4.28 27.54 -23.38
N SER A 392 2.96 27.67 -23.25
CA SER A 392 2.30 28.99 -23.15
C SER A 392 2.38 29.61 -21.76
N GLY A 393 2.87 28.88 -20.75
CA GLY A 393 2.90 29.32 -19.35
C GLY A 393 1.54 29.25 -18.65
N ALA A 394 0.51 28.67 -19.27
CA ALA A 394 -0.79 28.45 -18.63
C ALA A 394 -0.68 27.42 -17.47
N ILE A 395 0.20 26.43 -17.63
CA ILE A 395 0.65 25.55 -16.54
C ILE A 395 2.13 25.84 -16.29
N ARG A 396 2.44 26.39 -15.12
CA ARG A 396 3.81 26.72 -14.72
C ARG A 396 4.47 25.60 -13.93
N ARG A 397 3.72 24.86 -13.13
CA ARG A 397 4.23 23.79 -12.27
C ARG A 397 3.23 22.64 -12.14
N PHE A 398 3.79 21.45 -12.03
CA PHE A 398 3.08 20.27 -11.51
C PHE A 398 3.51 20.03 -10.07
N VAL A 399 2.55 19.68 -9.23
CA VAL A 399 2.79 19.36 -7.82
C VAL A 399 2.33 17.93 -7.59
N VAL A 400 3.26 17.02 -7.40
CA VAL A 400 2.94 15.64 -7.01
C VAL A 400 2.59 15.65 -5.53
N MET A 401 1.30 15.62 -5.24
CA MET A 401 0.72 15.44 -3.92
C MET A 401 0.08 14.06 -3.91
N ALA A 402 0.81 13.04 -3.49
CA ALA A 402 0.39 11.66 -3.58
C ALA A 402 0.71 10.89 -2.30
N GLY A 403 0.22 9.65 -2.22
CA GLY A 403 0.50 8.72 -1.13
C GLY A 403 -0.67 8.53 -0.17
N CYS A 404 -0.36 8.39 1.12
CA CYS A 404 -1.33 8.01 2.13
C CYS A 404 -2.00 9.22 2.81
N ASP A 405 -3.16 8.98 3.40
CA ASP A 405 -3.76 9.87 4.39
C ASP A 405 -3.66 9.24 5.81
N GLY A 406 -4.15 9.90 6.84
CA GLY A 406 -4.13 9.43 8.22
C GLY A 406 -4.84 10.36 9.20
N ARG A 407 -4.85 9.94 10.48
CA ARG A 407 -5.64 10.58 11.54
C ARG A 407 -5.01 11.84 12.13
N MET A 408 -3.69 12.01 11.98
CA MET A 408 -3.00 13.12 12.63
C MET A 408 -3.47 14.47 12.09
N LYS A 409 -3.81 15.39 13.00
CA LYS A 409 -4.29 16.75 12.67
C LYS A 409 -3.31 17.52 11.78
N GLY A 410 -2.01 17.29 11.92
CA GLY A 410 -0.99 17.91 11.07
C GLY A 410 -1.15 17.61 9.57
N ARG A 411 -1.99 16.62 9.18
CA ARG A 411 -2.29 16.35 7.77
C ARG A 411 -3.27 17.35 7.13
N ASP A 412 -3.89 18.22 7.90
CA ASP A 412 -4.66 19.36 7.38
C ASP A 412 -3.78 20.29 6.54
N TYR A 413 -2.45 20.25 6.77
CA TYR A 413 -1.44 20.89 5.93
C TYR A 413 -1.68 20.64 4.43
N TYR A 414 -1.96 19.39 4.02
CA TYR A 414 -2.15 19.07 2.59
C TYR A 414 -3.40 19.72 2.00
N THR A 415 -4.45 19.89 2.79
CA THR A 415 -5.65 20.62 2.37
C THR A 415 -5.36 22.11 2.21
N GLU A 416 -4.68 22.70 3.18
CA GLU A 416 -4.35 24.14 3.15
C GLU A 416 -3.31 24.44 2.07
N PHE A 417 -2.32 23.56 1.88
CA PHE A 417 -1.35 23.68 0.81
C PHE A 417 -2.03 23.65 -0.58
N ALA A 418 -2.96 22.70 -0.80
CA ALA A 418 -3.71 22.64 -2.07
C ALA A 418 -4.56 23.88 -2.33
N LYS A 419 -5.20 24.45 -1.30
CA LYS A 419 -5.96 25.71 -1.41
C LYS A 419 -5.08 26.91 -1.75
N ALA A 420 -3.86 26.93 -1.22
CA ALA A 420 -2.92 28.03 -1.38
C ALA A 420 -2.11 27.99 -2.70
N LEU A 421 -2.19 26.88 -3.45
CA LEU A 421 -1.49 26.72 -4.72
C LEU A 421 -1.91 27.79 -5.75
N PRO A 422 -0.97 28.38 -6.48
CA PRO A 422 -1.26 29.30 -7.59
C PRO A 422 -2.21 28.67 -8.63
N LYS A 423 -2.96 29.51 -9.33
CA LYS A 423 -3.95 29.05 -10.32
C LYS A 423 -3.34 28.38 -11.56
N ASP A 424 -2.06 28.59 -11.81
CA ASP A 424 -1.26 28.01 -12.89
C ASP A 424 -0.54 26.72 -12.51
N THR A 425 -1.01 26.04 -11.44
CA THR A 425 -0.46 24.77 -10.97
C THR A 425 -1.49 23.64 -11.10
N VAL A 426 -0.98 22.44 -11.41
CA VAL A 426 -1.76 21.20 -11.49
C VAL A 426 -1.25 20.21 -10.45
N ILE A 427 -2.15 19.62 -9.68
CA ILE A 427 -1.86 18.55 -8.73
C ILE A 427 -1.93 17.20 -9.46
N LEU A 428 -0.84 16.44 -9.39
CA LEU A 428 -0.80 15.03 -9.79
C LEU A 428 -0.90 14.18 -8.54
N THR A 429 -1.85 13.25 -8.48
CA THR A 429 -2.10 12.45 -7.28
C THR A 429 -2.38 10.99 -7.56
N ALA A 430 -2.07 10.14 -6.58
CA ALA A 430 -2.45 8.74 -6.45
C ALA A 430 -2.48 8.38 -4.97
N GLY A 431 -3.35 7.45 -4.57
CA GLY A 431 -3.48 7.05 -3.17
C GLY A 431 -4.47 7.89 -2.36
N CYS A 432 -4.59 7.58 -1.06
CA CYS A 432 -5.57 8.22 -0.16
C CYS A 432 -5.35 9.71 0.09
N ALA A 433 -4.15 10.24 -0.13
CA ALA A 433 -3.85 11.67 0.06
C ALA A 433 -4.81 12.57 -0.74
N LYS A 434 -5.30 12.09 -1.89
CA LYS A 434 -6.29 12.78 -2.73
C LYS A 434 -7.51 13.32 -1.97
N TYR A 435 -7.98 12.60 -0.95
CA TYR A 435 -9.17 12.99 -0.19
C TYR A 435 -9.02 14.30 0.58
N ARG A 436 -7.79 14.81 0.73
CA ARG A 436 -7.52 16.12 1.30
C ARG A 436 -7.85 17.28 0.35
N TYR A 437 -7.98 17.02 -0.95
CA TYR A 437 -8.15 18.08 -1.95
C TYR A 437 -9.01 17.71 -3.17
N ASN A 438 -9.38 16.45 -3.41
CA ASN A 438 -10.14 16.04 -4.60
C ASN A 438 -11.60 16.55 -4.63
N LYS A 439 -12.11 17.03 -3.48
CA LYS A 439 -13.44 17.65 -3.35
C LYS A 439 -13.37 19.18 -3.25
N LEU A 440 -12.17 19.78 -3.32
CA LEU A 440 -12.00 21.23 -3.32
C LEU A 440 -12.36 21.81 -4.70
N PRO A 441 -13.00 22.99 -4.76
CA PRO A 441 -13.36 23.64 -6.02
C PRO A 441 -12.15 24.36 -6.64
N LEU A 442 -11.11 23.63 -7.01
CA LEU A 442 -9.86 24.18 -7.55
C LEU A 442 -9.98 24.63 -9.01
N GLY A 443 -11.01 24.14 -9.74
CA GLY A 443 -11.26 24.51 -11.13
C GLY A 443 -10.38 23.77 -12.14
N ASP A 444 -10.19 24.36 -13.30
CA ASP A 444 -9.41 23.83 -14.42
C ASP A 444 -8.52 24.90 -15.07
N ILE A 445 -7.59 24.44 -15.92
CA ILE A 445 -6.74 25.27 -16.78
C ILE A 445 -7.00 24.82 -18.22
N ASN A 446 -7.69 25.65 -19.01
CA ASN A 446 -8.03 25.35 -20.41
C ASN A 446 -8.74 23.99 -20.58
N GLY A 447 -9.61 23.63 -19.61
CA GLY A 447 -10.35 22.36 -19.59
C GLY A 447 -9.55 21.17 -19.04
N ILE A 448 -8.33 21.38 -18.53
CA ILE A 448 -7.56 20.41 -17.79
C ILE A 448 -7.86 20.59 -16.29
N PRO A 449 -8.48 19.62 -15.60
CA PRO A 449 -8.71 19.75 -14.15
C PRO A 449 -7.40 19.98 -13.39
N ARG A 450 -7.47 20.83 -12.36
CA ARG A 450 -6.28 21.12 -11.54
C ARG A 450 -5.91 19.97 -10.58
N VAL A 451 -6.73 18.93 -10.47
CA VAL A 451 -6.41 17.70 -9.75
C VAL A 451 -6.52 16.54 -10.72
N LEU A 452 -5.40 15.92 -11.05
CA LEU A 452 -5.32 14.75 -11.92
C LEU A 452 -5.04 13.51 -11.06
N ASP A 453 -6.11 12.80 -10.74
CA ASP A 453 -6.06 11.57 -9.93
C ASP A 453 -5.80 10.37 -10.83
N ALA A 454 -4.61 9.77 -10.72
CA ALA A 454 -4.22 8.59 -11.47
C ALA A 454 -4.87 7.29 -10.97
N GLY A 455 -5.21 7.22 -9.66
CA GLY A 455 -5.81 6.01 -9.11
C GLY A 455 -5.36 5.64 -7.70
N GLN A 456 -5.18 4.35 -7.44
CA GLN A 456 -4.71 3.80 -6.17
C GLN A 456 -3.23 4.15 -5.90
N CYS A 457 -2.73 3.81 -4.72
CA CYS A 457 -1.32 4.09 -4.39
C CYS A 457 -0.31 3.41 -5.34
N ASN A 458 -0.60 2.22 -5.88
CA ASN A 458 0.21 1.58 -6.92
C ASN A 458 0.23 2.36 -8.24
N ASP A 459 -0.80 3.18 -8.53
CA ASP A 459 -0.86 4.04 -9.71
C ASP A 459 0.10 5.25 -9.60
N SER A 460 0.89 5.35 -8.53
CA SER A 460 2.13 6.13 -8.50
C SER A 460 3.07 5.75 -9.64
N TYR A 461 2.99 4.52 -10.16
CA TYR A 461 3.64 4.09 -11.39
C TYR A 461 3.21 4.95 -12.59
N SER A 462 1.92 5.21 -12.74
CA SER A 462 1.41 6.13 -13.78
C SER A 462 2.02 7.52 -13.69
N LEU A 463 2.19 8.06 -12.47
CA LEU A 463 2.83 9.38 -12.28
C LEU A 463 4.30 9.36 -12.72
N ALA A 464 5.02 8.28 -12.44
CA ALA A 464 6.39 8.09 -12.90
C ALA A 464 6.48 8.00 -14.43
N VAL A 465 5.58 7.22 -15.07
CA VAL A 465 5.49 7.11 -16.53
C VAL A 465 5.21 8.46 -17.18
N ILE A 466 4.27 9.23 -16.63
CA ILE A 466 3.96 10.60 -17.10
C ILE A 466 5.20 11.50 -17.01
N ALA A 467 5.90 11.49 -15.87
CA ALA A 467 7.11 12.28 -15.68
C ALA A 467 8.22 11.89 -16.66
N MET A 468 8.46 10.59 -16.86
CA MET A 468 9.44 10.10 -17.82
C MET A 468 9.08 10.51 -19.26
N LYS A 469 7.80 10.48 -19.62
CA LYS A 469 7.35 10.90 -20.95
C LYS A 469 7.47 12.42 -21.15
N LEU A 470 7.16 13.22 -20.13
CA LEU A 470 7.39 14.67 -20.18
C LEU A 470 8.88 15.01 -20.32
N LYS A 471 9.75 14.29 -19.59
CA LYS A 471 11.21 14.40 -19.76
C LYS A 471 11.65 14.18 -21.21
N GLU A 472 11.13 13.12 -21.86
CA GLU A 472 11.40 12.81 -23.27
C GLU A 472 10.91 13.92 -24.21
N VAL A 473 9.65 14.37 -24.05
CA VAL A 473 9.01 15.38 -24.90
C VAL A 473 9.70 16.77 -24.77
N PHE A 474 10.21 17.10 -23.58
CA PHE A 474 10.97 18.33 -23.36
C PHE A 474 12.48 18.19 -23.61
N GLU A 475 12.93 17.01 -24.10
CA GLU A 475 14.33 16.72 -24.41
C GLU A 475 15.30 16.98 -23.23
N LEU A 476 14.85 16.69 -21.99
CA LEU A 476 15.63 16.91 -20.78
C LEU A 476 16.54 15.71 -20.49
N ASN A 477 17.70 15.96 -19.92
CA ASN A 477 18.65 14.91 -19.54
C ASN A 477 18.34 14.30 -18.17
N ASP A 478 17.84 15.12 -17.23
CA ASP A 478 17.53 14.72 -15.86
C ASP A 478 16.04 14.92 -15.58
N ILE A 479 15.40 13.94 -14.94
CA ILE A 479 13.99 14.02 -14.49
C ILE A 479 13.76 15.20 -13.53
N ASN A 480 14.80 15.60 -12.80
CA ASN A 480 14.77 16.71 -11.84
C ASN A 480 14.77 18.11 -12.48
N GLU A 481 14.94 18.19 -13.82
CA GLU A 481 14.79 19.44 -14.58
C GLU A 481 13.33 19.73 -14.95
N LEU A 482 12.43 18.74 -14.79
CA LEU A 482 10.99 18.93 -15.02
C LEU A 482 10.40 19.99 -14.07
N PRO A 483 9.38 20.74 -14.49
CA PRO A 483 8.68 21.69 -13.63
C PRO A 483 7.75 20.96 -12.64
N ILE A 484 8.28 19.94 -11.94
CA ILE A 484 7.57 19.09 -10.98
C ILE A 484 8.17 19.30 -9.60
N VAL A 485 7.33 19.46 -8.60
CA VAL A 485 7.70 19.42 -7.18
C VAL A 485 6.99 18.27 -6.50
N TYR A 486 7.63 17.69 -5.48
CA TYR A 486 7.16 16.49 -4.79
C TYR A 486 6.84 16.80 -3.33
N ASN A 487 5.57 16.79 -2.97
CA ASN A 487 5.05 16.98 -1.62
C ASN A 487 4.24 15.74 -1.22
N ILE A 488 4.95 14.71 -0.74
CA ILE A 488 4.45 13.35 -0.59
C ILE A 488 4.00 13.09 0.84
N ALA A 489 2.80 12.53 0.98
CA ALA A 489 2.26 12.04 2.25
C ALA A 489 2.50 10.54 2.38
N TRP A 490 3.10 10.09 3.49
CA TRP A 490 3.28 8.66 3.73
C TRP A 490 2.58 8.21 5.02
N TYR A 491 2.26 6.93 5.10
CA TYR A 491 1.70 6.32 6.30
C TYR A 491 2.21 4.91 6.54
N GLU A 492 2.22 4.04 5.52
CA GLU A 492 2.52 2.63 5.67
C GLU A 492 3.46 2.09 4.56
N GLN A 493 3.67 0.78 4.53
CA GLN A 493 4.73 0.11 3.78
C GLN A 493 4.61 0.27 2.26
N LYS A 494 3.40 0.42 1.72
CA LYS A 494 3.23 0.69 0.29
C LYS A 494 3.79 2.06 -0.10
N ALA A 495 3.70 3.06 0.79
CA ALA A 495 4.37 4.34 0.56
C ALA A 495 5.90 4.22 0.66
N VAL A 496 6.42 3.30 1.48
CA VAL A 496 7.86 3.04 1.55
C VAL A 496 8.40 2.50 0.23
N ILE A 497 7.73 1.49 -0.37
CA ILE A 497 8.19 0.97 -1.67
C ILE A 497 8.05 2.00 -2.79
N VAL A 498 7.02 2.85 -2.78
CA VAL A 498 6.89 3.95 -3.75
C VAL A 498 8.03 4.95 -3.59
N LEU A 499 8.38 5.32 -2.35
CA LEU A 499 9.54 6.20 -2.11
C LEU A 499 10.83 5.59 -2.65
N LEU A 500 11.12 4.33 -2.31
CA LEU A 500 12.32 3.62 -2.80
C LEU A 500 12.34 3.53 -4.34
N ALA A 501 11.19 3.32 -4.97
CA ALA A 501 11.05 3.34 -6.42
C ALA A 501 11.42 4.71 -7.01
N LEU A 502 10.94 5.82 -6.43
CA LEU A 502 11.31 7.17 -6.87
C LEU A 502 12.81 7.43 -6.71
N LEU A 503 13.41 6.99 -5.60
CA LEU A 503 14.86 7.13 -5.38
C LEU A 503 15.66 6.32 -6.40
N SER A 504 15.24 5.10 -6.74
CA SER A 504 15.88 4.26 -7.74
C SER A 504 15.81 4.86 -9.15
N LEU A 505 14.77 5.63 -9.46
CA LEU A 505 14.63 6.40 -10.69
C LEU A 505 15.41 7.74 -10.69
N GLY A 506 16.13 8.03 -9.62
CA GLY A 506 16.94 9.25 -9.49
C GLY A 506 16.16 10.51 -9.13
N VAL A 507 14.91 10.39 -8.69
CA VAL A 507 14.10 11.54 -8.25
C VAL A 507 14.67 12.12 -6.95
N LYS A 508 14.81 13.45 -6.92
CA LYS A 508 15.35 14.21 -5.80
C LYS A 508 14.37 15.28 -5.32
N LYS A 509 14.71 15.94 -4.21
CA LYS A 509 13.94 17.05 -3.63
C LYS A 509 12.51 16.67 -3.25
N ILE A 510 12.33 15.43 -2.77
CA ILE A 510 11.05 14.95 -2.26
C ILE A 510 10.85 15.50 -0.85
N HIS A 511 9.76 16.25 -0.62
CA HIS A 511 9.30 16.60 0.72
C HIS A 511 8.33 15.55 1.22
N LEU A 512 8.73 14.88 2.29
CA LEU A 512 8.03 13.73 2.86
C LEU A 512 7.38 14.11 4.19
N GLY A 513 6.09 13.94 4.27
CA GLY A 513 5.32 14.33 5.45
C GLY A 513 4.28 13.32 5.92
N PRO A 514 3.66 13.58 7.09
CA PRO A 514 3.88 14.76 7.95
C PRO A 514 5.16 14.70 8.79
N THR A 515 5.85 13.56 8.87
CA THR A 515 7.12 13.39 9.57
C THR A 515 8.01 12.44 8.77
N LEU A 516 9.31 12.46 8.97
CA LEU A 516 10.18 11.40 8.48
C LEU A 516 9.87 10.08 9.21
N PRO A 517 10.16 8.92 8.56
CA PRO A 517 9.98 7.61 9.18
C PRO A 517 10.82 7.42 10.44
N ALA A 518 10.18 6.94 11.52
CA ALA A 518 10.82 6.68 12.81
C ALA A 518 11.89 5.57 12.76
N PHE A 519 11.84 4.73 11.73
CA PHE A 519 12.84 3.67 11.50
C PHE A 519 14.12 4.16 10.81
N LEU A 520 14.20 5.42 10.41
CA LEU A 520 15.43 6.02 9.90
C LEU A 520 16.31 6.47 11.06
N SER A 521 17.51 5.89 11.18
CA SER A 521 18.52 6.40 12.10
C SER A 521 19.01 7.78 11.64
N PRO A 522 19.63 8.58 12.52
CA PRO A 522 20.18 9.88 12.12
C PRO A 522 21.17 9.79 10.94
N ASN A 523 22.00 8.77 10.89
CA ASN A 523 22.99 8.58 9.82
C ASN A 523 22.31 8.17 8.50
N VAL A 524 21.32 7.26 8.54
CA VAL A 524 20.58 6.85 7.34
C VAL A 524 19.72 8.03 6.83
N ALA A 525 19.06 8.77 7.71
CA ALA A 525 18.35 9.99 7.34
C ALA A 525 19.27 11.02 6.68
N LYS A 526 20.50 11.20 7.23
CA LYS A 526 21.50 12.09 6.64
C LYS A 526 21.90 11.67 5.22
N VAL A 527 22.09 10.37 4.98
CA VAL A 527 22.38 9.86 3.61
C VAL A 527 21.25 10.19 2.64
N LEU A 528 19.98 10.03 3.05
CA LEU A 528 18.83 10.38 2.23
C LEU A 528 18.77 11.89 1.92
N VAL A 529 19.06 12.73 2.90
CA VAL A 529 19.12 14.20 2.73
C VAL A 529 20.27 14.59 1.82
N ASP A 530 21.49 14.11 2.07
CA ASP A 530 22.68 14.51 1.33
C ASP A 530 22.64 14.01 -0.12
N THR A 531 22.15 12.79 -0.36
CA THR A 531 22.18 12.16 -1.70
C THR A 531 20.96 12.53 -2.54
N PHE A 532 19.77 12.50 -1.94
CA PHE A 532 18.50 12.67 -2.66
C PHE A 532 17.79 13.98 -2.33
N GLN A 533 18.33 14.78 -1.43
CA GLN A 533 17.74 16.06 -1.01
C GLN A 533 16.31 15.87 -0.46
N ILE A 534 16.09 14.76 0.29
CA ILE A 534 14.83 14.53 0.99
C ILE A 534 14.64 15.63 2.04
N GLY A 535 13.48 16.30 1.99
CA GLY A 535 13.07 17.28 2.98
C GLY A 535 11.87 16.82 3.81
N THR A 536 11.54 17.58 4.83
CA THR A 536 10.29 17.47 5.60
C THR A 536 9.37 18.62 5.23
N ILE A 537 8.07 18.44 5.40
CA ILE A 537 7.12 19.55 5.33
C ILE A 537 7.30 20.48 6.55
N SER A 538 7.00 21.77 6.35
CA SER A 538 6.98 22.80 7.40
C SER A 538 5.60 23.47 7.47
N ASP A 539 5.52 24.79 7.49
CA ASP A 539 4.25 25.46 7.27
C ASP A 539 4.01 25.74 5.77
N VAL A 540 2.75 25.96 5.42
CA VAL A 540 2.33 26.10 4.02
C VAL A 540 3.01 27.26 3.30
N GLU A 541 3.17 28.39 3.97
CA GLU A 541 3.73 29.60 3.35
C GLU A 541 5.22 29.43 3.03
N ASP A 542 5.97 28.86 3.96
CA ASP A 542 7.41 28.60 3.78
C ASP A 542 7.65 27.53 2.72
N ASP A 543 6.83 26.47 2.71
CA ASP A 543 6.94 25.42 1.70
C ASP A 543 6.57 25.92 0.29
N LEU A 544 5.57 26.80 0.16
CA LEU A 544 5.26 27.44 -1.13
C LEU A 544 6.43 28.30 -1.64
N LYS A 545 7.08 29.06 -0.76
CA LYS A 545 8.28 29.85 -1.12
C LYS A 545 9.42 28.92 -1.54
N MET A 546 9.69 27.90 -0.76
CA MET A 546 10.76 26.92 -1.04
C MET A 546 10.55 26.21 -2.37
N PHE A 547 9.32 25.81 -2.70
CA PHE A 547 8.97 25.20 -3.99
C PHE A 547 8.88 26.20 -5.14
N GLN A 548 9.08 27.51 -4.89
CA GLN A 548 8.93 28.61 -5.87
C GLN A 548 7.50 28.65 -6.47
N LEU A 549 6.53 28.49 -5.60
CA LEU A 549 5.09 28.50 -5.91
C LEU A 549 4.38 29.74 -5.36
N SER A 550 5.10 30.65 -4.72
CA SER A 550 4.58 31.94 -4.22
C SER A 550 4.72 33.05 -5.24
#